data_adb0f5eb0bd6268ffb21eb4ff35b921d
#
_entry.id   adb0f5eb0bd6268ffb21eb4ff35b921d
#
_cell.length_a   1.000
_cell.length_b   1.000
_cell.length_c   1.000
_cell.angle_alpha   90.00
_cell.angle_beta   90.00
_cell.angle_gamma   90.00
#
_symmetry.space_group_name_H-M   'P 1'
#
loop_
_entity.id
_entity.type
_entity.pdbx_description
1 polymer ?
#
loop_
_entity_poly.entity_id
_entity_poly.type
_entity_poly.pdbx_seq_one_letter_code
_entity_poly.pdbx_strand_id
1 'polypeptide(L)'
;DEAKEELEEIIEFLKDPLKFQRLGGRIPKGVLMVGPPGTGKTHMARAVAGEADVPFFSISGSDFVEMFVGVGASRVRDLFEQGKASAPCIVFIDEIDAVGRHRGAGIGGGHDEREQTLNQLLVEMDGFESNDGVILIAATNRPDVLDPALLRPGRFDRRVGVDLPDIR
;
A
#
# COMPACT_ATOMS: atom_id res chain seq x y z
N ASP A 1 -14.58 16.43 0.57
CA ASP A 1 -13.78 15.48 1.33
C ASP A 1 -12.67 14.92 0.46
N GLU A 2 -11.45 15.27 0.78
CA GLU A 2 -10.27 14.89 0.00
C GLU A 2 -10.09 13.38 -0.11
N ALA A 3 -10.34 12.67 0.98
CA ALA A 3 -10.21 11.21 0.98
C ALA A 3 -11.17 10.57 0.00
N LYS A 4 -12.39 11.05 -0.05
CA LYS A 4 -13.40 10.54 -0.95
C LYS A 4 -13.03 10.78 -2.41
N GLU A 5 -12.53 11.98 -2.72
CA GLU A 5 -12.12 12.31 -4.08
C GLU A 5 -10.95 11.45 -4.56
N GLU A 6 -9.96 11.24 -3.70
CA GLU A 6 -8.81 10.39 -4.03
C GLU A 6 -9.26 8.96 -4.32
N LEU A 7 -10.15 8.43 -3.51
CA LEU A 7 -10.63 7.06 -3.68
C LEU A 7 -11.50 6.93 -4.93
N GLU A 8 -12.28 7.95 -5.26
CA GLU A 8 -13.08 7.93 -6.49
C GLU A 8 -12.20 7.92 -7.73
N GLU A 9 -11.08 8.64 -7.73
CA GLU A 9 -10.14 8.62 -8.83
C GLU A 9 -9.53 7.24 -9.02
N ILE A 10 -9.21 6.57 -7.92
CA ILE A 10 -8.67 5.21 -7.96
C ILE A 10 -9.70 4.26 -8.58
N ILE A 11 -10.95 4.38 -8.18
CA ILE A 11 -12.03 3.56 -8.72
C ILE A 11 -12.15 3.76 -10.23
N GLU A 12 -12.14 5.01 -10.69
CA GLU A 12 -12.23 5.32 -12.11
C GLU A 12 -11.07 4.73 -12.90
N PHE A 13 -9.86 4.85 -12.37
CA PHE A 13 -8.69 4.26 -13.01
C PHE A 13 -8.83 2.74 -13.13
N LEU A 14 -9.23 2.08 -12.05
CA LEU A 14 -9.33 0.63 -12.05
C LEU A 14 -10.41 0.09 -12.97
N LYS A 15 -11.49 0.86 -13.15
CA LYS A 15 -12.57 0.47 -14.06
C LYS A 15 -12.16 0.52 -15.51
N ASP A 16 -11.37 1.52 -15.88
CA ASP A 16 -10.92 1.69 -17.25
C ASP A 16 -9.59 2.43 -17.27
N PRO A 17 -8.48 1.73 -17.11
CA PRO A 17 -7.16 2.36 -17.05
C PRO A 17 -6.80 3.17 -18.29
N LEU A 18 -7.16 2.68 -19.47
CA LEU A 18 -6.84 3.36 -20.72
C LEU A 18 -7.60 4.68 -20.87
N LYS A 19 -8.87 4.66 -20.51
CA LYS A 19 -9.69 5.87 -20.58
C LYS A 19 -9.17 6.94 -19.64
N PHE A 20 -8.79 6.52 -18.42
CA PHE A 20 -8.27 7.43 -17.41
C PHE A 20 -6.99 8.11 -17.92
N GLN A 21 -6.10 7.34 -18.54
CA GLN A 21 -4.86 7.86 -19.11
C GLN A 21 -5.13 8.85 -20.24
N ARG A 22 -6.09 8.55 -21.11
CA ARG A 22 -6.46 9.43 -22.22
C ARG A 22 -6.98 10.77 -21.75
N LEU A 23 -7.62 10.80 -20.59
CA LEU A 23 -8.15 12.04 -20.02
C LEU A 23 -7.08 12.82 -19.25
N GLY A 24 -5.83 12.37 -19.28
CA GLY A 24 -4.72 13.04 -18.62
C GLY A 24 -4.64 12.78 -17.13
N GLY A 25 -5.35 11.76 -16.64
CA GLY A 25 -5.31 11.40 -15.24
C GLY A 25 -3.95 10.82 -14.85
N ARG A 26 -3.49 11.16 -13.68
CA ARG A 26 -2.28 10.56 -13.12
C ARG A 26 -2.66 9.30 -12.36
N ILE A 27 -1.96 8.22 -12.67
CA ILE A 27 -2.20 6.93 -12.04
C ILE A 27 -1.31 6.82 -10.81
N PRO A 28 -1.88 6.71 -9.60
CA PRO A 28 -1.05 6.51 -8.42
C PRO A 28 -0.52 5.08 -8.39
N LYS A 29 0.74 4.92 -8.03
CA LYS A 29 1.30 3.60 -7.74
C LYS A 29 0.93 3.17 -6.34
N GLY A 30 1.05 4.09 -5.39
CA GLY A 30 0.82 3.79 -3.99
C GLY A 30 0.10 4.90 -3.26
N VAL A 31 -0.81 4.51 -2.42
CA VAL A 31 -1.60 5.41 -1.57
C VAL A 31 -1.39 5.01 -0.12
N LEU A 32 -1.05 5.95 0.72
CA LEU A 32 -0.89 5.71 2.15
C LEU A 32 -2.11 6.24 2.88
N MET A 33 -2.84 5.33 3.52
CA MET A 33 -3.95 5.70 4.39
C MET A 33 -3.44 5.90 5.81
N VAL A 34 -3.67 7.06 6.37
CA VAL A 34 -3.20 7.43 7.69
C VAL A 34 -4.39 7.71 8.58
N GLY A 35 -4.41 7.11 9.75
CA GLY A 35 -5.47 7.35 10.72
C GLY A 35 -5.36 6.46 11.93
N PRO A 36 -6.08 6.79 13.00
CA PRO A 36 -6.06 5.97 14.21
C PRO A 36 -6.58 4.56 13.95
N PRO A 37 -6.23 3.59 14.82
CA PRO A 37 -6.80 2.25 14.72
C PRO A 37 -8.32 2.31 14.86
N GLY A 38 -9.02 1.42 14.17
CA GLY A 38 -10.46 1.34 14.26
C GLY A 38 -11.22 2.34 13.40
N THR A 39 -10.52 3.02 12.48
CA THR A 39 -11.18 3.97 11.57
C THR A 39 -11.74 3.31 10.30
N GLY A 40 -11.53 2.00 10.14
CA GLY A 40 -12.06 1.28 8.98
C GLY A 40 -11.22 1.38 7.73
N LYS A 41 -9.91 1.58 7.87
CA LYS A 41 -9.01 1.70 6.72
C LYS A 41 -9.06 0.47 5.80
N THR A 42 -9.01 -0.73 6.39
CA THR A 42 -9.09 -1.98 5.62
C THR A 42 -10.43 -2.08 4.90
N HIS A 43 -11.49 -1.77 5.61
CA HIS A 43 -12.84 -1.82 5.06
C HIS A 43 -13.00 -0.85 3.89
N MET A 44 -12.44 0.34 4.04
CA MET A 44 -12.48 1.35 3.00
C MET A 44 -11.73 0.90 1.73
N ALA A 45 -10.55 0.32 1.89
CA ALA A 45 -9.77 -0.18 0.76
C ALA A 45 -10.50 -1.31 0.05
N ARG A 46 -11.12 -2.21 0.82
CA ARG A 46 -11.90 -3.31 0.25
C ARG A 46 -13.13 -2.79 -0.49
N ALA A 47 -13.76 -1.75 0.03
CA ALA A 47 -14.92 -1.14 -0.63
C ALA A 47 -14.53 -0.53 -1.98
N VAL A 48 -13.35 0.06 -2.08
CA VAL A 48 -12.85 0.60 -3.34
C VAL A 48 -12.70 -0.52 -4.38
N ALA A 49 -12.13 -1.64 -3.98
CA ALA A 49 -11.98 -2.79 -4.88
C ALA A 49 -13.34 -3.33 -5.31
N GLY A 50 -14.30 -3.40 -4.39
CA GLY A 50 -15.65 -3.85 -4.70
C GLY A 50 -16.37 -2.92 -5.67
N GLU A 51 -16.25 -1.60 -5.46
CA GLU A 51 -16.82 -0.62 -6.37
C GLU A 51 -16.23 -0.71 -7.76
N ALA A 52 -14.93 -0.94 -7.85
CA ALA A 52 -14.24 -1.07 -9.13
C ALA A 52 -14.38 -2.46 -9.75
N ASP A 53 -14.91 -3.41 -9.00
CA ASP A 53 -15.07 -4.81 -9.41
C ASP A 53 -13.74 -5.44 -9.79
N VAL A 54 -12.75 -5.29 -8.91
CA VAL A 54 -11.41 -5.85 -9.11
C VAL A 54 -11.00 -6.70 -7.90
N PRO A 55 -10.06 -7.63 -8.09
CA PRO A 55 -9.54 -8.43 -6.97
C PRO A 55 -8.89 -7.58 -5.89
N PHE A 56 -8.96 -8.04 -4.66
CA PHE A 56 -8.39 -7.39 -3.49
C PHE A 56 -7.51 -8.38 -2.74
N PHE A 57 -6.23 -8.07 -2.63
CA PHE A 57 -5.28 -8.88 -1.87
C PHE A 57 -4.84 -8.10 -0.65
N SER A 58 -4.92 -8.71 0.51
CA SER A 58 -4.63 -8.06 1.78
C SER A 58 -3.62 -8.85 2.59
N ILE A 59 -2.67 -8.15 3.17
CA ILE A 59 -1.70 -8.74 4.08
C ILE A 59 -1.36 -7.69 5.15
N SER A 60 -0.96 -8.16 6.33
CA SER A 60 -0.48 -7.28 7.38
C SER A 60 1.04 -7.22 7.35
N GLY A 61 1.60 -6.01 7.54
CA GLY A 61 3.04 -5.85 7.63
C GLY A 61 3.65 -6.68 8.73
N SER A 62 2.91 -6.90 9.83
CA SER A 62 3.40 -7.74 10.92
C SER A 62 3.62 -9.19 10.50
N ASP A 63 2.87 -9.68 9.53
CA ASP A 63 3.05 -11.05 9.03
C ASP A 63 4.40 -11.23 8.35
N PHE A 64 4.93 -10.19 7.75
CA PHE A 64 6.25 -10.27 7.11
C PHE A 64 7.39 -10.37 8.11
N VAL A 65 7.29 -9.65 9.24
CA VAL A 65 8.39 -9.59 10.22
C VAL A 65 8.38 -10.74 11.22
N GLU A 66 7.30 -11.49 11.29
CA GLU A 66 7.21 -12.67 12.15
C GLU A 66 7.77 -13.92 11.49
N MET A 67 8.19 -13.82 10.24
CA MET A 67 8.70 -14.96 9.48
C MET A 67 10.20 -15.16 9.68
N PHE A 68 10.68 -16.33 9.30
CA PHE A 68 12.12 -16.61 9.32
C PHE A 68 12.87 -15.71 8.34
N VAL A 69 14.18 -15.58 8.54
CA VAL A 69 15.04 -14.74 7.70
C VAL A 69 14.85 -15.08 6.22
N GLY A 70 14.63 -14.04 5.43
CA GLY A 70 14.46 -14.18 3.98
C GLY A 70 13.05 -14.53 3.54
N VAL A 71 12.23 -15.08 4.42
CA VAL A 71 10.86 -15.46 4.05
C VAL A 71 9.98 -14.24 3.87
N GLY A 72 10.18 -13.20 4.69
CA GLY A 72 9.43 -11.94 4.53
C GLY A 72 9.65 -11.31 3.17
N ALA A 73 10.90 -11.22 2.72
CA ALA A 73 11.23 -10.67 1.42
C ALA A 73 10.64 -11.49 0.27
N SER A 74 10.68 -12.80 0.41
CA SER A 74 10.09 -13.71 -0.57
C SER A 74 8.57 -13.53 -0.67
N ARG A 75 7.91 -13.33 0.46
CA ARG A 75 6.46 -13.11 0.50
C ARG A 75 6.09 -11.77 -0.16
N VAL A 76 6.90 -10.75 0.03
CA VAL A 76 6.70 -9.46 -0.65
C VAL A 76 6.74 -9.67 -2.16
N ARG A 77 7.74 -10.38 -2.65
CA ARG A 77 7.88 -10.65 -4.07
C ARG A 77 6.69 -11.42 -4.61
N ASP A 78 6.26 -12.47 -3.90
CA ASP A 78 5.12 -13.28 -4.30
C ASP A 78 3.83 -12.45 -4.37
N LEU A 79 3.65 -11.57 -3.40
CA LEU A 79 2.48 -10.69 -3.35
C LEU A 79 2.42 -9.79 -4.60
N PHE A 80 3.55 -9.21 -4.98
CA PHE A 80 3.61 -8.34 -6.16
C PHE A 80 3.41 -9.13 -7.46
N GLU A 81 3.97 -10.33 -7.54
CA GLU A 81 3.77 -11.19 -8.70
C GLU A 81 2.29 -11.57 -8.85
N GLN A 82 1.65 -11.90 -7.74
CA GLN A 82 0.23 -12.21 -7.72
C GLN A 82 -0.60 -11.01 -8.16
N GLY A 83 -0.26 -9.83 -7.67
CA GLY A 83 -0.95 -8.60 -8.05
C GLY A 83 -0.84 -8.33 -9.54
N LYS A 84 0.35 -8.44 -10.10
CA LYS A 84 0.56 -8.23 -11.54
C LYS A 84 -0.21 -9.24 -12.38
N ALA A 85 -0.24 -10.51 -11.95
CA ALA A 85 -0.97 -11.54 -12.65
C ALA A 85 -2.49 -11.35 -12.61
N SER A 86 -2.98 -10.63 -11.62
CA SER A 86 -4.41 -10.41 -11.40
C SER A 86 -4.85 -9.00 -11.75
N ALA A 87 -3.99 -8.20 -12.37
CA ALA A 87 -4.32 -6.81 -12.68
C ALA A 87 -5.50 -6.71 -13.64
N PRO A 88 -6.37 -5.69 -13.52
CA PRO A 88 -6.30 -4.64 -12.51
C PRO A 88 -6.72 -5.13 -11.12
N CYS A 89 -6.04 -4.68 -10.09
CA CYS A 89 -6.34 -5.12 -8.72
C CYS A 89 -5.82 -4.13 -7.69
N ILE A 90 -6.21 -4.35 -6.44
CA ILE A 90 -5.68 -3.61 -5.30
C ILE A 90 -4.90 -4.58 -4.42
N VAL A 91 -3.69 -4.18 -4.04
CA VAL A 91 -2.88 -4.86 -3.03
C VAL A 91 -2.86 -3.97 -1.80
N PHE A 92 -3.37 -4.46 -0.69
CA PHE A 92 -3.49 -3.71 0.55
C PHE A 92 -2.51 -4.27 1.59
N ILE A 93 -1.70 -3.39 2.17
CA ILE A 93 -0.75 -3.75 3.21
C ILE A 93 -1.13 -2.98 4.47
N ASP A 94 -1.76 -3.65 5.42
CA ASP A 94 -2.09 -3.05 6.71
C ASP A 94 -0.85 -3.03 7.60
N GLU A 95 -0.84 -2.13 8.56
CA GLU A 95 0.27 -2.01 9.49
C GLU A 95 1.63 -1.93 8.79
N ILE A 96 1.72 -1.08 7.78
CA ILE A 96 2.97 -0.94 7.01
C ILE A 96 4.15 -0.52 7.89
N ASP A 97 3.87 0.16 9.00
CA ASP A 97 4.89 0.59 9.96
C ASP A 97 5.61 -0.59 10.61
N ALA A 98 5.04 -1.79 10.60
CA ALA A 98 5.75 -2.97 11.10
C ALA A 98 6.97 -3.30 10.25
N VAL A 99 6.89 -3.05 8.96
CA VAL A 99 7.99 -3.32 8.00
C VAL A 99 8.75 -2.05 7.68
N GLY A 100 8.05 -0.94 7.56
CA GLY A 100 8.58 0.30 7.01
C GLY A 100 9.13 1.28 8.03
N ARG A 101 9.50 0.82 9.22
CA ARG A 101 10.05 1.71 10.23
C ARG A 101 11.40 2.27 9.82
N HIS A 102 11.64 3.49 10.28
CA HIS A 102 12.88 4.21 10.04
C HIS A 102 14.09 3.39 10.48
N ARG A 103 15.13 3.34 9.64
CA ARG A 103 16.37 2.62 9.92
C ARG A 103 17.14 3.27 11.05
N GLY A 104 17.82 2.46 11.85
CA GLY A 104 18.63 2.93 12.95
C GLY A 104 17.85 3.19 14.23
N ALA A 105 16.55 2.98 14.22
CA ALA A 105 15.72 3.18 15.41
C ALA A 105 15.81 2.04 16.41
N GLY A 106 16.54 0.98 16.10
CA GLY A 106 16.57 -0.17 16.96
C GLY A 106 17.92 -0.84 17.01
N ILE A 107 18.24 -1.41 18.14
CA ILE A 107 19.44 -2.19 18.36
C ILE A 107 18.98 -3.59 18.74
N GLY A 108 18.45 -4.34 17.83
CA GLY A 108 17.92 -5.63 18.22
C GLY A 108 17.97 -6.69 17.14
N GLY A 109 17.92 -7.94 17.55
CA GLY A 109 17.78 -9.06 16.64
C GLY A 109 16.43 -8.95 15.91
N GLY A 110 16.37 -9.20 14.65
CA GLY A 110 15.19 -9.00 13.85
C GLY A 110 15.23 -7.71 13.05
N HIS A 111 16.17 -6.84 13.36
CA HIS A 111 16.41 -5.60 12.65
C HIS A 111 16.78 -5.86 11.20
N ASP A 112 17.66 -6.84 10.95
CA ASP A 112 18.11 -7.19 9.61
C ASP A 112 16.99 -7.76 8.75
N GLU A 113 16.12 -8.58 9.35
CA GLU A 113 15.00 -9.17 8.64
C GLU A 113 13.99 -8.11 8.19
N ARG A 114 13.69 -7.17 9.07
CA ARG A 114 12.80 -6.06 8.76
C ARG A 114 13.39 -5.20 7.64
N GLU A 115 14.68 -4.97 7.70
CA GLU A 115 15.38 -4.17 6.71
C GLU A 115 15.40 -4.88 5.35
N GLN A 116 15.62 -6.17 5.32
CA GLN A 116 15.56 -6.96 4.08
C GLN A 116 14.17 -6.92 3.46
N THR A 117 13.14 -7.05 4.29
CA THR A 117 11.75 -7.01 3.83
C THR A 117 11.40 -5.64 3.27
N LEU A 118 11.81 -4.58 3.96
CA LEU A 118 11.60 -3.22 3.49
C LEU A 118 12.31 -2.99 2.16
N ASN A 119 13.55 -3.43 2.04
CA ASN A 119 14.31 -3.26 0.80
C ASN A 119 13.64 -3.99 -0.36
N GLN A 120 13.14 -5.20 -0.12
CA GLN A 120 12.42 -5.95 -1.15
C GLN A 120 11.14 -5.22 -1.56
N LEU A 121 10.42 -4.65 -0.59
CA LEU A 121 9.23 -3.87 -0.87
C LEU A 121 9.55 -2.69 -1.79
N LEU A 122 10.63 -1.96 -1.49
CA LEU A 122 11.04 -0.82 -2.30
C LEU A 122 11.45 -1.25 -3.72
N VAL A 123 12.17 -2.37 -3.84
CA VAL A 123 12.57 -2.91 -5.12
C VAL A 123 11.34 -3.27 -5.97
N GLU A 124 10.37 -3.95 -5.37
CA GLU A 124 9.16 -4.34 -6.09
C GLU A 124 8.33 -3.13 -6.49
N MET A 125 8.22 -2.14 -5.63
CA MET A 125 7.49 -0.91 -5.95
C MET A 125 8.14 -0.16 -7.12
N ASP A 126 9.46 -0.11 -7.15
CA ASP A 126 10.17 0.56 -8.23
C ASP A 126 10.12 -0.24 -9.53
N GLY A 127 9.91 -1.54 -9.43
CA GLY A 127 9.97 -2.45 -10.57
C GLY A 127 8.69 -2.58 -11.37
N PHE A 128 7.56 -2.07 -10.88
CA PHE A 128 6.34 -2.14 -11.68
C PHE A 128 5.95 -0.77 -12.22
N GLU A 129 5.30 -0.79 -13.36
CA GLU A 129 4.90 0.44 -14.04
C GLU A 129 3.51 0.87 -13.59
N SER A 130 3.23 2.17 -13.70
CA SER A 130 1.91 2.70 -13.35
C SER A 130 0.79 2.07 -14.17
N ASN A 131 1.10 1.62 -15.38
CA ASN A 131 0.11 1.04 -16.27
C ASN A 131 -0.06 -0.47 -16.10
N ASP A 132 0.61 -1.07 -15.13
CA ASP A 132 0.42 -2.50 -14.84
C ASP A 132 -0.95 -2.79 -14.24
N GLY A 133 -1.65 -1.76 -13.80
CA GLY A 133 -3.00 -1.91 -13.28
C GLY A 133 -3.06 -2.35 -11.81
N VAL A 134 -1.94 -2.28 -11.11
CA VAL A 134 -1.88 -2.61 -9.69
C VAL A 134 -1.81 -1.33 -8.88
N ILE A 135 -2.73 -1.15 -7.96
CA ILE A 135 -2.71 -0.05 -7.01
C ILE A 135 -2.32 -0.60 -5.65
N LEU A 136 -1.26 -0.05 -5.08
CA LEU A 136 -0.85 -0.40 -3.73
C LEU A 136 -1.50 0.56 -2.75
N ILE A 137 -2.15 0.03 -1.73
CA ILE A 137 -2.70 0.84 -0.65
C ILE A 137 -2.08 0.32 0.64
N ALA A 138 -1.42 1.19 1.38
CA ALA A 138 -0.86 0.82 2.68
C ALA A 138 -1.58 1.63 3.75
N ALA A 139 -1.67 1.06 4.94
CA ALA A 139 -2.31 1.73 6.07
C ALA A 139 -1.38 1.77 7.26
N THR A 140 -1.41 2.89 7.99
CA THR A 140 -0.66 3.03 9.22
C THR A 140 -1.37 4.01 10.16
N ASN A 141 -1.22 3.76 11.46
CA ASN A 141 -1.61 4.73 12.48
C ASN A 141 -0.40 5.52 12.98
N ARG A 142 0.79 5.22 12.46
CA ARG A 142 2.05 5.83 12.90
C ARG A 142 2.89 6.30 11.71
N PRO A 143 2.42 7.32 10.97
CA PRO A 143 3.19 7.79 9.82
C PRO A 143 4.54 8.39 10.20
N ASP A 144 4.67 8.84 11.45
CA ASP A 144 5.89 9.46 11.96
C ASP A 144 7.07 8.51 12.06
N VAL A 145 6.84 7.20 12.15
CA VAL A 145 7.93 6.22 12.27
C VAL A 145 8.35 5.61 10.93
N LEU A 146 7.65 5.95 9.85
CA LEU A 146 7.96 5.36 8.55
C LEU A 146 9.28 5.88 7.97
N ASP A 147 9.99 4.99 7.30
CA ASP A 147 11.20 5.35 6.57
C ASP A 147 10.82 6.30 5.44
N PRO A 148 11.46 7.47 5.33
CA PRO A 148 11.16 8.42 4.26
C PRO A 148 11.28 7.83 2.86
N ALA A 149 12.04 6.76 2.67
CA ALA A 149 12.17 6.11 1.39
C ALA A 149 10.83 5.60 0.86
N LEU A 150 9.90 5.21 1.75
CA LEU A 150 8.58 4.75 1.34
C LEU A 150 7.71 5.87 0.78
N LEU A 151 8.00 7.11 1.14
CA LEU A 151 7.17 8.25 0.80
C LEU A 151 7.70 9.05 -0.40
N ARG A 152 8.75 8.56 -1.05
CA ARG A 152 9.31 9.21 -2.22
C ARG A 152 8.38 9.13 -3.44
N PRO A 153 8.51 10.06 -4.40
CA PRO A 153 7.73 9.99 -5.63
C PRO A 153 7.85 8.64 -6.32
N GLY A 154 6.74 8.12 -6.80
CA GLY A 154 6.69 6.80 -7.43
C GLY A 154 6.47 5.65 -6.46
N ARG A 155 6.39 5.94 -5.16
CA ARG A 155 6.10 4.96 -4.13
C ARG A 155 4.78 5.36 -3.47
N PHE A 156 4.72 5.41 -2.14
CA PHE A 156 3.50 5.89 -1.45
C PHE A 156 3.51 7.41 -1.42
N ASP A 157 3.35 8.00 -2.58
CA ASP A 157 3.43 9.44 -2.75
C ASP A 157 2.09 10.16 -2.63
N ARG A 158 0.98 9.42 -2.51
CA ARG A 158 -0.32 9.99 -2.17
C ARG A 158 -0.69 9.58 -0.76
N ARG A 159 -1.21 10.54 -0.02
CA ARG A 159 -1.56 10.34 1.37
C ARG A 159 -3.02 10.70 1.60
N VAL A 160 -3.75 9.77 2.21
CA VAL A 160 -5.17 9.96 2.50
C VAL A 160 -5.36 9.85 4.01
N GLY A 161 -5.89 10.91 4.62
CA GLY A 161 -6.20 10.88 6.05
C GLY A 161 -7.57 10.26 6.26
N VAL A 162 -7.66 9.33 7.20
CA VAL A 162 -8.90 8.67 7.56
C VAL A 162 -9.20 8.96 9.02
N ASP A 163 -10.23 9.72 9.27
CA ASP A 163 -10.62 10.11 10.61
C ASP A 163 -11.56 9.07 11.23
N LEU A 164 -11.72 9.15 12.53
CA LEU A 164 -12.71 8.34 13.23
C LEU A 164 -14.10 8.62 12.65
N PRO A 165 -14.94 7.59 12.53
CA PRO A 165 -16.30 7.80 12.02
C PRO A 165 -17.03 8.86 12.82
N ASP A 166 -17.74 9.74 12.12
CA ASP A 166 -18.56 10.76 12.77
C ASP A 166 -19.82 10.09 13.30
N ILE A 167 -20.16 10.44 14.53
CA ILE A 167 -21.30 9.81 15.23
C ILE A 167 -22.63 10.47 14.86
N ARG A 168 -22.66 11.28 13.89
CA ARG A 168 -23.91 11.95 13.46
C ARG A 168 -24.84 11.01 12.73
#